data_5c470d87608e2bfff793cd2a4a6ea909
#
_entry.id   5c470d87608e2bfff793cd2a4a6ea909
#
_cell.length_a   1.000
_cell.length_b   1.000
_cell.length_c   1.000
_cell.angle_alpha   90.00
_cell.angle_beta   90.00
_cell.angle_gamma   90.00
#
_symmetry.space_group_name_H-M   'P 1'
#
loop_
_entity.id
_entity.type
_entity.pdbx_description
1 polymer ?
#
loop_
_entity_poly.entity_id
_entity_poly.type
_entity_poly.pdbx_seq_one_letter_code
_entity_poly.pdbx_strand_id
1 'polypeptide(L)'
;MTTTGPAALLARLTSPGAPAFAVLHRRTPRLAPDTVEVLLGTVGSHDTLADLPVRTGLPADGPRHDLLALVPYRQIRERGFEAHDDATPLQALAVEEQYAFPLADLLAALPQQPVRLEGGGFDIDDEEYAGIVRRVIEDEIGNGEGANFVIRRDFRARLDGFTTGTALTLLRRLLEQERGAYWTFLVHTGDRVLVGASPEVHVRQSGGTVVMNPISGTYRYPAGGSDLDSLLAFLHDPKELEELTMVVDEELKMMCTVGDLGGQVLGPRLKEMAHLAHTEYELRGRTSLDVREVLKETMFAATVTGSPVQNATRVIKRYEHGGRGYYSGALALIGRGASGGQQLDSPICIRTADVDPATGELVVRVGATLVRHSDPYSEVAETHAKAAGVLAAIGARPGPARSGGTVDGGGGAAGGGARRLADDHRVQAALDARRAGLAP
;
A
#
# COMPACT_ATOMS: atom_id res chain seq x y z
N MET A 1 -22.07 -5.07 -30.03
CA MET A 1 -21.53 -4.29 -28.91
C MET A 1 -20.27 -3.59 -29.42
N THR A 2 -20.31 -2.28 -29.56
CA THR A 2 -19.14 -1.48 -29.90
C THR A 2 -18.20 -1.55 -28.69
N THR A 3 -17.08 -2.23 -28.88
CA THR A 3 -16.03 -2.31 -27.82
C THR A 3 -15.45 -0.92 -27.61
N THR A 4 -15.78 -0.29 -26.49
CA THR A 4 -15.22 1.02 -26.09
C THR A 4 -13.72 0.86 -25.94
N GLY A 5 -12.94 1.48 -26.82
CA GLY A 5 -11.47 1.47 -26.71
C GLY A 5 -10.96 2.37 -25.59
N PRO A 6 -9.67 2.22 -25.16
CA PRO A 6 -9.08 2.98 -24.05
C PRO A 6 -9.22 4.49 -24.23
N ALA A 7 -8.92 5.02 -25.42
CA ALA A 7 -8.98 6.46 -25.71
C ALA A 7 -10.39 7.04 -25.54
N ALA A 8 -11.42 6.33 -26.04
CA ALA A 8 -12.82 6.78 -25.91
C ALA A 8 -13.27 6.74 -24.44
N LEU A 9 -12.87 5.72 -23.69
CA LEU A 9 -13.15 5.63 -22.27
C LEU A 9 -12.48 6.76 -21.48
N LEU A 10 -11.19 7.02 -21.71
CA LEU A 10 -10.46 8.11 -21.04
C LEU A 10 -11.04 9.50 -21.38
N ALA A 11 -11.49 9.72 -22.61
CA ALA A 11 -12.20 10.95 -22.97
C ALA A 11 -13.50 11.12 -22.18
N ARG A 12 -14.22 10.02 -21.94
CA ARG A 12 -15.43 10.04 -21.05
C ARG A 12 -15.06 10.37 -19.61
N LEU A 13 -13.96 9.80 -19.07
CA LEU A 13 -13.53 10.05 -17.70
C LEU A 13 -13.05 11.49 -17.44
N THR A 14 -12.59 12.17 -18.49
CA THR A 14 -12.13 13.57 -18.42
C THR A 14 -13.22 14.60 -18.77
N SER A 15 -14.42 14.15 -19.16
CA SER A 15 -15.53 15.03 -19.50
C SER A 15 -16.21 15.60 -18.24
N PRO A 16 -16.85 16.80 -18.34
CA PRO A 16 -17.69 17.30 -17.26
C PRO A 16 -18.81 16.32 -16.93
N GLY A 17 -19.03 16.05 -15.64
CA GLY A 17 -20.04 15.09 -15.18
C GLY A 17 -19.64 13.62 -15.34
N ALA A 18 -18.35 13.32 -15.53
CA ALA A 18 -17.86 11.95 -15.53
C ALA A 18 -18.27 11.21 -14.24
N PRO A 19 -18.63 9.91 -14.32
CA PRO A 19 -18.92 9.12 -13.15
C PRO A 19 -17.65 8.94 -12.28
N ALA A 20 -17.83 8.54 -11.04
CA ALA A 20 -16.74 8.05 -10.22
C ALA A 20 -16.13 6.80 -10.87
N PHE A 21 -14.81 6.64 -10.73
CA PHE A 21 -14.12 5.55 -11.40
C PHE A 21 -12.85 5.10 -10.64
N ALA A 22 -12.39 3.91 -10.98
CA ALA A 22 -11.08 3.42 -10.58
C ALA A 22 -10.34 2.83 -11.78
N VAL A 23 -9.02 3.03 -11.83
CA VAL A 23 -8.11 2.39 -12.78
C VAL A 23 -7.13 1.56 -11.95
N LEU A 24 -7.10 0.24 -12.18
CA LEU A 24 -6.39 -0.72 -11.35
C LEU A 24 -5.47 -1.59 -12.20
N HIS A 25 -4.17 -1.55 -11.94
CA HIS A 25 -3.21 -2.53 -12.40
C HIS A 25 -2.81 -3.40 -11.21
N ARG A 26 -3.25 -4.65 -11.20
CA ARG A 26 -3.15 -5.55 -10.06
C ARG A 26 -2.33 -6.78 -10.38
N ARG A 27 -1.41 -7.15 -9.50
CA ARG A 27 -0.65 -8.39 -9.61
C ARG A 27 -1.31 -9.47 -8.76
N THR A 28 -2.35 -10.08 -9.30
CA THR A 28 -3.08 -11.17 -8.66
C THR A 28 -3.03 -12.43 -9.52
N PRO A 29 -2.97 -13.64 -8.95
CA PRO A 29 -2.79 -14.90 -9.70
C PRO A 29 -3.86 -15.21 -10.77
N ARG A 30 -4.98 -14.51 -10.72
CA ARG A 30 -6.12 -14.76 -11.63
C ARG A 30 -6.24 -13.77 -12.77
N LEU A 31 -5.44 -12.73 -12.77
CA LEU A 31 -5.42 -11.71 -13.81
C LEU A 31 -4.16 -11.88 -14.66
N ALA A 32 -4.29 -11.72 -15.98
CA ALA A 32 -3.12 -11.69 -16.84
C ALA A 32 -2.19 -10.53 -16.40
N PRO A 33 -0.86 -10.75 -16.33
CA PRO A 33 0.06 -9.79 -15.68
C PRO A 33 0.01 -8.36 -16.18
N ASP A 34 -0.29 -8.18 -17.46
CA ASP A 34 -0.30 -6.87 -18.12
C ASP A 34 -1.72 -6.36 -18.39
N THR A 35 -2.68 -6.72 -17.52
CA THR A 35 -4.06 -6.25 -17.64
C THR A 35 -4.32 -5.09 -16.68
N VAL A 36 -4.93 -4.02 -17.19
CA VAL A 36 -5.43 -2.91 -16.40
C VAL A 36 -6.96 -2.92 -16.46
N GLU A 37 -7.58 -2.86 -15.30
CA GLU A 37 -9.03 -2.81 -15.15
C GLU A 37 -9.48 -1.37 -14.93
N VAL A 38 -10.60 -1.00 -15.55
CA VAL A 38 -11.25 0.30 -15.34
C VAL A 38 -12.67 0.05 -14.87
N LEU A 39 -13.00 0.56 -13.70
CA LEU A 39 -14.29 0.40 -13.04
C LEU A 39 -14.98 1.75 -12.99
N LEU A 40 -16.25 1.82 -13.36
CA LEU A 40 -17.09 3.01 -13.29
C LEU A 40 -18.33 2.71 -12.46
N GLY A 41 -18.84 3.72 -11.77
CA GLY A 41 -20.07 3.56 -11.02
C GLY A 41 -20.40 4.77 -10.13
N THR A 42 -21.18 4.51 -9.11
CA THR A 42 -21.63 5.51 -8.14
C THR A 42 -20.97 5.28 -6.78
N VAL A 43 -20.67 6.39 -6.08
CA VAL A 43 -20.05 6.33 -4.75
C VAL A 43 -21.09 6.58 -3.68
N GLY A 44 -21.13 5.72 -2.67
CA GLY A 44 -21.88 5.88 -1.45
C GLY A 44 -20.98 5.90 -0.22
N SER A 45 -21.41 6.58 0.85
CA SER A 45 -20.76 6.55 2.16
C SER A 45 -21.50 5.60 3.10
N HIS A 46 -20.76 4.93 3.96
CA HIS A 46 -21.26 3.93 4.90
C HIS A 46 -20.71 4.20 6.29
N ASP A 47 -21.42 3.79 7.33
CA ASP A 47 -20.96 3.98 8.71
C ASP A 47 -20.02 2.86 9.15
N THR A 48 -20.36 1.62 8.82
CA THR A 48 -19.61 0.43 9.21
C THR A 48 -19.30 -0.47 8.02
N LEU A 49 -18.32 -1.37 8.16
CA LEU A 49 -18.02 -2.39 7.16
C LEU A 49 -19.22 -3.32 6.90
N ALA A 50 -20.04 -3.57 7.93
CA ALA A 50 -21.25 -4.39 7.80
C ALA A 50 -22.28 -3.77 6.84
N ASP A 51 -22.29 -2.44 6.69
CA ASP A 51 -23.21 -1.71 5.81
C ASP A 51 -22.78 -1.74 4.34
N LEU A 52 -21.59 -2.23 4.01
CA LEU A 52 -21.14 -2.35 2.63
C LEU A 52 -22.10 -3.27 1.84
N PRO A 53 -22.59 -2.83 0.67
CA PRO A 53 -23.61 -3.54 -0.10
C PRO A 53 -23.03 -4.72 -0.90
N VAL A 54 -22.50 -5.72 -0.19
CA VAL A 54 -21.92 -6.91 -0.78
C VAL A 54 -23.00 -7.79 -1.38
N ARG A 55 -22.85 -8.13 -2.66
CA ARG A 55 -23.79 -8.99 -3.38
C ARG A 55 -23.48 -10.47 -3.15
N THR A 56 -24.52 -11.30 -3.22
CA THR A 56 -24.44 -12.76 -3.13
C THR A 56 -25.05 -13.40 -4.35
N GLY A 57 -24.83 -14.69 -4.54
CA GLY A 57 -25.40 -15.48 -5.65
C GLY A 57 -24.59 -15.40 -6.94
N LEU A 58 -25.01 -16.16 -7.94
CA LEU A 58 -24.32 -16.26 -9.23
C LEU A 58 -24.39 -14.93 -10.00
N PRO A 59 -23.27 -14.42 -10.50
CA PRO A 59 -23.28 -13.30 -11.42
C PRO A 59 -23.78 -13.73 -12.79
N ALA A 60 -24.61 -12.88 -13.45
CA ALA A 60 -25.25 -13.22 -14.73
C ALA A 60 -24.23 -13.45 -15.86
N ASP A 61 -23.14 -12.64 -15.87
CA ASP A 61 -22.20 -12.57 -16.98
C ASP A 61 -20.77 -13.06 -16.59
N GLY A 62 -20.67 -14.03 -15.67
CA GLY A 62 -19.39 -14.54 -15.18
C GLY A 62 -18.79 -13.71 -14.02
N PRO A 63 -17.52 -13.92 -13.68
CA PRO A 63 -16.88 -13.22 -12.56
C PRO A 63 -16.93 -11.70 -12.73
N ARG A 64 -17.33 -10.99 -11.67
CA ARG A 64 -17.38 -9.53 -11.73
C ARG A 64 -17.03 -8.88 -10.42
N HIS A 65 -16.53 -7.66 -10.50
CA HIS A 65 -16.40 -6.77 -9.36
C HIS A 65 -17.75 -6.09 -9.09
N ASP A 66 -18.20 -6.14 -7.86
CA ASP A 66 -19.46 -5.52 -7.44
C ASP A 66 -19.22 -4.19 -6.72
N LEU A 67 -18.06 -4.06 -6.02
CA LEU A 67 -17.77 -2.96 -5.12
C LEU A 67 -16.26 -2.72 -4.99
N LEU A 68 -15.84 -1.45 -4.96
CA LEU A 68 -14.52 -1.03 -4.48
C LEU A 68 -14.70 -0.13 -3.26
N ALA A 69 -14.38 -0.64 -2.06
CA ALA A 69 -14.44 0.14 -0.83
C ALA A 69 -13.09 0.84 -0.57
N LEU A 70 -13.19 2.09 -0.06
CA LEU A 70 -12.09 2.89 0.48
C LEU A 70 -12.25 2.88 1.99
N VAL A 71 -11.46 2.06 2.68
CA VAL A 71 -11.57 1.84 4.12
C VAL A 71 -10.58 2.76 4.85
N PRO A 72 -11.04 3.81 5.56
CA PRO A 72 -10.16 4.73 6.26
C PRO A 72 -9.58 4.09 7.53
N TYR A 73 -8.42 4.58 7.98
CA TYR A 73 -7.76 4.07 9.18
C TYR A 73 -8.66 4.17 10.43
N ARG A 74 -9.47 5.22 10.56
CA ARG A 74 -10.38 5.37 11.70
C ARG A 74 -11.37 4.21 11.87
N GLN A 75 -11.60 3.41 10.82
CA GLN A 75 -12.50 2.26 10.83
C GLN A 75 -12.03 1.14 11.78
N ILE A 76 -10.76 1.16 12.20
CA ILE A 76 -10.24 0.24 13.23
C ILE A 76 -11.02 0.33 14.54
N ARG A 77 -11.75 1.42 14.76
CA ARG A 77 -12.65 1.60 15.90
C ARG A 77 -13.78 0.57 15.95
N GLU A 78 -14.14 -0.07 14.83
CA GLU A 78 -15.09 -1.18 14.81
C GLU A 78 -14.56 -2.43 15.56
N ARG A 79 -13.23 -2.52 15.72
CA ARG A 79 -12.59 -3.55 16.57
C ARG A 79 -12.45 -3.11 18.03
N GLY A 80 -12.96 -1.95 18.40
CA GLY A 80 -12.80 -1.37 19.74
C GLY A 80 -11.42 -0.74 20.00
N PHE A 81 -10.61 -0.51 18.96
CA PHE A 81 -9.29 0.11 19.08
C PHE A 81 -9.36 1.62 18.92
N GLU A 82 -8.37 2.32 19.44
CA GLU A 82 -8.35 3.79 19.40
C GLU A 82 -7.84 4.32 18.06
N ALA A 83 -8.43 5.41 17.59
CA ALA A 83 -7.93 6.22 16.49
C ALA A 83 -8.40 7.65 16.64
N HIS A 84 -7.67 8.61 16.05
CA HIS A 84 -8.21 9.95 15.81
C HIS A 84 -9.42 9.85 14.89
N ASP A 85 -10.50 10.54 15.23
CA ASP A 85 -11.64 10.68 14.34
C ASP A 85 -11.43 11.92 13.46
N ASP A 86 -10.97 11.69 12.26
CA ASP A 86 -10.73 12.73 11.25
C ASP A 86 -11.87 12.88 10.27
N ALA A 87 -13.01 12.25 10.57
CA ALA A 87 -14.22 12.22 9.75
C ALA A 87 -14.03 11.68 8.31
N THR A 88 -12.88 11.07 8.00
CA THR A 88 -12.67 10.44 6.69
C THR A 88 -13.72 9.35 6.47
N PRO A 89 -14.54 9.42 5.40
CA PRO A 89 -15.66 8.51 5.23
C PRO A 89 -15.19 7.10 4.79
N LEU A 90 -15.91 6.09 5.24
CA LEU A 90 -15.92 4.79 4.56
C LEU A 90 -16.75 4.95 3.28
N GLN A 91 -16.08 4.99 2.14
CA GLN A 91 -16.73 5.13 0.84
C GLN A 91 -16.70 3.82 0.06
N ALA A 92 -17.68 3.63 -0.81
CA ALA A 92 -17.73 2.49 -1.70
C ALA A 92 -18.20 2.90 -3.09
N LEU A 93 -17.39 2.57 -4.11
CA LEU A 93 -17.75 2.65 -5.52
C LEU A 93 -18.53 1.38 -5.87
N ALA A 94 -19.86 1.50 -6.03
CA ALA A 94 -20.69 0.43 -6.59
C ALA A 94 -20.39 0.29 -8.08
N VAL A 95 -19.86 -0.85 -8.50
CA VAL A 95 -19.39 -1.06 -9.88
C VAL A 95 -20.58 -1.32 -10.80
N GLU A 96 -20.82 -0.42 -11.74
CA GLU A 96 -21.84 -0.51 -12.78
C GLU A 96 -21.25 -1.01 -14.10
N GLU A 97 -20.07 -0.49 -14.47
CA GLU A 97 -19.34 -0.86 -15.67
C GLU A 97 -17.92 -1.30 -15.32
N GLN A 98 -17.43 -2.33 -16.01
CA GLN A 98 -16.06 -2.80 -15.88
C GLN A 98 -15.45 -3.06 -17.26
N TYR A 99 -14.21 -2.62 -17.44
CA TYR A 99 -13.43 -2.79 -18.65
C TYR A 99 -12.06 -3.37 -18.30
N ALA A 100 -11.46 -4.10 -19.23
CA ALA A 100 -10.12 -4.62 -19.09
C ALA A 100 -9.34 -4.35 -20.38
N PHE A 101 -8.14 -3.81 -20.24
CA PHE A 101 -7.28 -3.46 -21.37
C PHE A 101 -5.86 -4.00 -21.15
N PRO A 102 -5.13 -4.35 -22.22
CA PRO A 102 -3.70 -4.52 -22.14
C PRO A 102 -3.04 -3.22 -21.60
N LEU A 103 -2.06 -3.35 -20.73
CA LEU A 103 -1.33 -2.21 -20.14
C LEU A 103 -0.75 -1.28 -21.22
N ALA A 104 -0.17 -1.86 -22.29
CA ALA A 104 0.40 -1.09 -23.39
C ALA A 104 -0.63 -0.20 -24.09
N ASP A 105 -1.85 -0.71 -24.31
CA ASP A 105 -2.92 0.04 -24.98
C ASP A 105 -3.43 1.19 -24.10
N LEU A 106 -3.56 0.94 -22.79
CA LEU A 106 -3.95 2.00 -21.85
C LEU A 106 -2.85 3.05 -21.73
N LEU A 107 -1.58 2.67 -21.60
CA LEU A 107 -0.45 3.61 -21.54
C LEU A 107 -0.38 4.49 -22.78
N ALA A 108 -0.63 3.93 -23.96
CA ALA A 108 -0.65 4.71 -25.19
C ALA A 108 -1.75 5.79 -25.20
N ALA A 109 -2.86 5.56 -24.51
CA ALA A 109 -4.01 6.47 -24.44
C ALA A 109 -3.94 7.46 -23.27
N LEU A 110 -3.22 7.13 -22.18
CA LEU A 110 -3.12 7.98 -20.99
C LEU A 110 -2.44 9.32 -21.31
N PRO A 111 -2.94 10.45 -20.76
CA PRO A 111 -2.38 11.76 -21.00
C PRO A 111 -0.96 11.93 -20.45
N GLN A 112 -0.21 12.85 -21.04
CA GLN A 112 1.09 13.34 -20.56
C GLN A 112 1.03 14.86 -20.41
N GLN A 113 0.41 15.31 -19.33
CA GLN A 113 0.28 16.74 -19.04
C GLN A 113 1.43 17.23 -18.15
N PRO A 114 1.84 18.51 -18.27
CA PRO A 114 2.70 19.13 -17.27
C PRO A 114 2.00 19.11 -15.92
N VAL A 115 2.72 18.64 -14.90
CA VAL A 115 2.25 18.67 -13.49
C VAL A 115 3.04 19.77 -12.79
N ARG A 116 2.34 20.75 -12.26
CA ARG A 116 2.93 21.86 -11.51
C ARG A 116 2.65 21.68 -10.03
N LEU A 117 3.71 21.58 -9.26
CA LEU A 117 3.66 21.46 -7.82
C LEU A 117 3.99 22.83 -7.18
N GLU A 118 3.12 23.29 -6.32
CA GLU A 118 3.33 24.49 -5.52
C GLU A 118 3.66 24.12 -4.07
N GLY A 119 4.72 24.68 -3.54
CA GLY A 119 5.22 24.33 -2.22
C GLY A 119 5.78 22.91 -2.20
N GLY A 120 5.74 22.32 -1.03
CA GLY A 120 6.11 20.91 -0.81
C GLY A 120 7.12 20.78 0.33
N GLY A 121 6.71 20.03 1.35
CA GLY A 121 7.54 19.73 2.51
C GLY A 121 6.84 18.78 3.46
N PHE A 122 7.61 18.17 4.34
CA PHE A 122 7.05 17.42 5.45
C PHE A 122 6.49 18.36 6.51
N ASP A 123 5.35 18.01 7.09
CA ASP A 123 4.70 18.74 8.18
C ASP A 123 5.49 18.65 9.49
N ILE A 124 6.26 17.58 9.64
CA ILE A 124 7.20 17.34 10.73
C ILE A 124 8.60 17.26 10.11
N ASP A 125 9.51 18.14 10.52
CA ASP A 125 10.87 18.14 9.98
C ASP A 125 11.70 16.93 10.46
N ASP A 126 12.88 16.75 9.91
CA ASP A 126 13.72 15.58 10.16
C ASP A 126 14.17 15.51 11.63
N GLU A 127 14.48 16.65 12.28
CA GLU A 127 14.91 16.68 13.67
C GLU A 127 13.74 16.40 14.63
N GLU A 128 12.58 16.99 14.36
CA GLU A 128 11.38 16.75 15.15
C GLU A 128 10.94 15.28 15.04
N TYR A 129 10.97 14.71 13.83
CA TYR A 129 10.65 13.31 13.64
C TYR A 129 11.65 12.39 14.34
N ALA A 130 12.95 12.65 14.25
CA ALA A 130 13.96 11.92 15.00
C ALA A 130 13.72 12.02 16.53
N GLY A 131 13.27 13.18 17.01
CA GLY A 131 12.87 13.38 18.39
C GLY A 131 11.65 12.53 18.81
N ILE A 132 10.66 12.40 17.92
CA ILE A 132 9.50 11.50 18.15
C ILE A 132 9.97 10.05 18.22
N VAL A 133 10.83 9.63 17.28
CA VAL A 133 11.39 8.26 17.26
C VAL A 133 12.06 7.92 18.59
N ARG A 134 12.92 8.81 19.12
CA ARG A 134 13.58 8.59 20.42
C ARG A 134 12.58 8.39 21.55
N ARG A 135 11.57 9.28 21.66
CA ARG A 135 10.54 9.16 22.70
C ARG A 135 9.73 7.86 22.58
N VAL A 136 9.35 7.44 21.37
CA VAL A 136 8.63 6.19 21.19
C VAL A 136 9.48 4.97 21.60
N ILE A 137 10.77 4.98 21.28
CA ILE A 137 11.69 3.92 21.70
C ILE A 137 11.85 3.90 23.23
N GLU A 138 12.09 5.05 23.85
CA GLU A 138 12.37 5.17 25.29
C GLU A 138 11.12 4.98 26.14
N ASP A 139 10.04 5.68 25.80
CA ASP A 139 8.85 5.81 26.65
C ASP A 139 7.84 4.68 26.41
N GLU A 140 7.79 4.10 25.22
CA GLU A 140 6.81 3.06 24.88
C GLU A 140 7.46 1.67 24.74
N ILE A 141 8.40 1.49 23.80
CA ILE A 141 9.04 0.19 23.58
C ILE A 141 9.90 -0.18 24.78
N GLY A 142 10.65 0.77 25.33
CA GLY A 142 11.49 0.59 26.51
C GLY A 142 10.71 0.17 27.76
N ASN A 143 9.47 0.62 27.88
CA ASN A 143 8.56 0.28 28.97
C ASN A 143 7.67 -0.94 28.70
N GLY A 144 7.83 -1.61 27.53
CA GLY A 144 7.12 -2.84 27.22
C GLY A 144 5.70 -2.65 26.69
N GLU A 145 5.33 -1.45 26.23
CA GLU A 145 4.01 -1.19 25.63
C GLU A 145 3.81 -1.93 24.31
N GLY A 146 4.89 -2.29 23.62
CA GLY A 146 4.85 -3.10 22.41
C GLY A 146 6.22 -3.41 21.86
N ALA A 147 6.27 -4.25 20.84
CA ALA A 147 7.49 -4.68 20.19
C ALA A 147 7.92 -3.71 19.08
N ASN A 148 6.94 -3.19 18.33
CA ASN A 148 7.16 -2.21 17.28
C ASN A 148 5.96 -1.27 17.13
N PHE A 149 6.22 -0.05 16.64
CA PHE A 149 5.19 0.95 16.32
C PHE A 149 5.53 1.66 15.01
N VAL A 150 4.52 1.95 14.21
CA VAL A 150 4.69 2.73 12.98
C VAL A 150 4.17 4.14 13.21
N ILE A 151 5.07 5.12 13.13
CA ILE A 151 4.73 6.54 13.30
C ILE A 151 4.88 7.24 11.95
N ARG A 152 3.86 7.99 11.56
CA ARG A 152 3.84 8.69 10.28
C ARG A 152 4.26 10.16 10.38
N ARG A 153 4.61 10.72 9.23
CA ARG A 153 4.59 12.16 8.91
C ARG A 153 4.02 12.39 7.51
N ASP A 154 3.58 13.59 7.22
CA ASP A 154 2.89 13.94 5.99
C ASP A 154 3.74 14.86 5.13
N PHE A 155 3.99 14.49 3.87
CA PHE A 155 4.43 15.44 2.86
C PHE A 155 3.19 16.14 2.30
N ARG A 156 3.17 17.47 2.35
CA ARG A 156 2.07 18.32 1.90
C ARG A 156 2.51 19.22 0.77
N ALA A 157 1.68 19.36 -0.24
CA ALA A 157 1.91 20.25 -1.38
C ALA A 157 0.57 20.59 -2.05
N ARG A 158 0.60 21.41 -3.09
CA ARG A 158 -0.57 21.68 -3.92
C ARG A 158 -0.25 21.45 -5.40
N LEU A 159 -1.17 20.82 -6.11
CA LEU A 159 -1.12 20.66 -7.55
C LEU A 159 -1.87 21.83 -8.21
N ASP A 160 -1.13 22.73 -8.86
CA ASP A 160 -1.72 23.88 -9.54
C ASP A 160 -2.55 23.42 -10.74
N GLY A 161 -3.80 23.93 -10.84
CA GLY A 161 -4.70 23.59 -11.93
C GLY A 161 -5.02 22.11 -12.01
N PHE A 162 -5.20 21.43 -10.87
CA PHE A 162 -5.51 20.00 -10.83
C PHE A 162 -6.77 19.65 -11.63
N THR A 163 -6.69 18.58 -12.40
CA THR A 163 -7.78 18.01 -13.22
C THR A 163 -7.72 16.49 -13.19
N THR A 164 -8.77 15.83 -13.64
CA THR A 164 -8.74 14.37 -13.89
C THR A 164 -7.61 13.97 -14.83
N GLY A 165 -7.29 14.81 -15.84
CA GLY A 165 -6.13 14.59 -16.72
C GLY A 165 -4.80 14.63 -15.97
N THR A 166 -4.66 15.49 -14.96
CA THR A 166 -3.51 15.51 -14.06
C THR A 166 -3.40 14.18 -13.30
N ALA A 167 -4.51 13.71 -12.69
CA ALA A 167 -4.55 12.44 -11.98
C ALA A 167 -4.15 11.24 -12.86
N LEU A 168 -4.68 11.18 -14.08
CA LEU A 168 -4.33 10.16 -15.07
C LEU A 168 -2.85 10.24 -15.51
N THR A 169 -2.28 11.45 -15.55
CA THR A 169 -0.84 11.64 -15.81
C THR A 169 0.02 11.10 -14.67
N LEU A 170 -0.39 11.31 -13.41
CA LEU A 170 0.29 10.74 -12.25
C LEU A 170 0.24 9.21 -12.28
N LEU A 171 -0.93 8.64 -12.56
CA LEU A 171 -1.09 7.19 -12.73
C LEU A 171 -0.17 6.65 -13.83
N ARG A 172 -0.11 7.32 -14.99
CA ARG A 172 0.79 6.93 -16.08
C ARG A 172 2.23 6.84 -15.61
N ARG A 173 2.73 7.86 -14.91
CA ARG A 173 4.10 7.89 -14.38
C ARG A 173 4.37 6.74 -13.42
N LEU A 174 3.42 6.43 -12.53
CA LEU A 174 3.56 5.28 -11.64
C LEU A 174 3.56 3.96 -12.41
N LEU A 175 2.69 3.77 -13.41
CA LEU A 175 2.67 2.56 -14.24
C LEU A 175 3.98 2.35 -15.04
N GLU A 176 4.64 3.45 -15.45
CA GLU A 176 5.90 3.41 -16.20
C GLU A 176 7.13 3.19 -15.30
N GLN A 177 7.11 3.74 -14.07
CA GLN A 177 8.29 3.82 -13.20
C GLN A 177 8.33 2.78 -12.10
N GLU A 178 7.14 2.42 -11.54
CA GLU A 178 7.08 1.49 -10.42
C GLU A 178 7.17 0.02 -10.86
N ARG A 179 7.92 -0.75 -10.08
CA ARG A 179 8.07 -2.19 -10.25
C ARG A 179 7.80 -2.89 -8.93
N GLY A 180 7.27 -4.11 -8.99
CA GLY A 180 7.03 -4.90 -7.77
C GLY A 180 5.78 -4.49 -6.97
N ALA A 181 5.10 -3.39 -7.30
CA ALA A 181 3.86 -3.02 -6.66
C ALA A 181 2.81 -4.14 -6.80
N TYR A 182 2.06 -4.38 -5.74
CA TYR A 182 0.91 -5.28 -5.76
C TYR A 182 -0.26 -4.65 -6.54
N TRP A 183 -0.58 -3.40 -6.20
CA TRP A 183 -1.52 -2.57 -6.96
C TRP A 183 -0.87 -1.25 -7.35
N THR A 184 -0.98 -0.85 -8.63
CA THR A 184 -0.83 0.54 -9.07
C THR A 184 -2.21 1.02 -9.46
N PHE A 185 -2.67 2.11 -8.86
CA PHE A 185 -4.09 2.48 -8.93
C PHE A 185 -4.32 3.98 -8.97
N LEU A 186 -5.48 4.34 -9.52
CA LEU A 186 -6.14 5.62 -9.36
C LEU A 186 -7.59 5.36 -8.99
N VAL A 187 -8.08 5.98 -7.92
CA VAL A 187 -9.50 5.98 -7.54
C VAL A 187 -9.98 7.43 -7.45
N HIS A 188 -11.03 7.75 -8.19
CA HIS A 188 -11.65 9.07 -8.22
C HIS A 188 -13.11 8.95 -7.76
N THR A 189 -13.40 9.45 -6.57
CA THR A 189 -14.74 9.36 -5.96
C THR A 189 -15.65 10.55 -6.31
N GLY A 190 -15.10 11.56 -6.96
CA GLY A 190 -15.74 12.86 -7.18
C GLY A 190 -15.18 13.94 -6.27
N ASP A 191 -15.15 13.68 -4.98
CA ASP A 191 -14.67 14.58 -3.93
C ASP A 191 -13.22 14.27 -3.48
N ARG A 192 -12.64 13.15 -3.93
CA ARG A 192 -11.28 12.72 -3.59
C ARG A 192 -10.63 11.93 -4.72
N VAL A 193 -9.32 12.04 -4.80
CA VAL A 193 -8.50 11.24 -5.72
C VAL A 193 -7.35 10.57 -4.96
N LEU A 194 -7.30 9.24 -5.02
CA LEU A 194 -6.17 8.46 -4.53
C LEU A 194 -5.38 7.92 -5.71
N VAL A 195 -4.08 8.24 -5.78
CA VAL A 195 -3.16 7.71 -6.80
C VAL A 195 -1.97 7.09 -6.10
N GLY A 196 -1.70 5.81 -6.35
CA GLY A 196 -0.65 5.12 -5.61
C GLY A 196 -0.15 3.84 -6.24
N ALA A 197 0.93 3.32 -5.64
CA ALA A 197 1.55 2.05 -6.01
C ALA A 197 1.88 1.26 -4.73
N SER A 198 0.86 0.59 -4.19
CA SER A 198 1.01 -0.19 -2.96
C SER A 198 1.75 -1.50 -3.19
N PRO A 199 2.80 -1.80 -2.42
CA PRO A 199 3.51 -3.07 -2.52
C PRO A 199 2.82 -4.22 -1.79
N GLU A 200 1.86 -3.94 -0.90
CA GLU A 200 1.48 -4.88 0.15
C GLU A 200 0.04 -5.36 0.02
N VAL A 201 -0.13 -6.67 0.11
CA VAL A 201 -1.44 -7.31 0.25
C VAL A 201 -1.90 -7.14 1.69
N HIS A 202 -3.00 -6.43 1.91
CA HIS A 202 -3.71 -6.45 3.18
C HIS A 202 -4.32 -7.85 3.40
N VAL A 203 -5.29 -8.19 2.57
CA VAL A 203 -5.93 -9.51 2.60
C VAL A 203 -6.56 -9.84 1.25
N ARG A 204 -6.48 -11.11 0.84
CA ARG A 204 -7.22 -11.66 -0.29
C ARG A 204 -8.07 -12.83 0.17
N GLN A 205 -9.27 -12.93 -0.39
CA GLN A 205 -10.14 -14.11 -0.17
C GLN A 205 -10.69 -14.59 -1.51
N SER A 206 -10.59 -15.88 -1.76
CA SER A 206 -11.16 -16.47 -2.97
C SER A 206 -11.29 -17.99 -2.84
N GLY A 207 -12.46 -18.53 -3.15
CA GLY A 207 -12.72 -19.96 -3.09
C GLY A 207 -12.53 -20.54 -1.68
N GLY A 208 -12.87 -19.78 -0.64
CA GLY A 208 -12.68 -20.16 0.77
C GLY A 208 -11.20 -20.16 1.21
N THR A 209 -10.29 -19.63 0.42
CA THR A 209 -8.89 -19.41 0.84
C THR A 209 -8.68 -17.94 1.16
N VAL A 210 -8.12 -17.65 2.33
CA VAL A 210 -7.70 -16.33 2.77
C VAL A 210 -6.18 -16.26 2.77
N VAL A 211 -5.62 -15.12 2.33
CA VAL A 211 -4.16 -14.89 2.21
C VAL A 211 -3.84 -13.48 2.66
N MET A 212 -2.80 -13.34 3.47
CA MET A 212 -2.15 -12.07 3.82
C MET A 212 -0.68 -12.15 3.43
N ASN A 213 -0.08 -11.04 3.02
CA ASN A 213 1.33 -11.00 2.65
C ASN A 213 2.05 -9.86 3.38
N PRO A 214 2.39 -10.04 4.67
CA PRO A 214 3.17 -9.05 5.39
C PRO A 214 4.54 -8.86 4.75
N ILE A 215 4.93 -7.59 4.58
CA ILE A 215 6.28 -7.20 4.20
C ILE A 215 6.94 -6.49 5.37
N SER A 216 8.22 -6.76 5.60
CA SER A 216 9.01 -6.10 6.64
C SER A 216 10.46 -5.93 6.21
N GLY A 217 11.14 -5.00 6.87
CA GLY A 217 12.50 -4.61 6.51
C GLY A 217 12.56 -3.85 5.19
N THR A 218 13.51 -2.96 5.07
CA THR A 218 13.68 -2.14 3.86
C THR A 218 15.14 -2.11 3.44
N TYR A 219 15.50 -2.94 2.47
CA TYR A 219 16.80 -2.85 1.81
C TYR A 219 16.77 -1.74 0.77
N ARG A 220 17.42 -0.63 1.05
CA ARG A 220 17.56 0.51 0.14
C ARG A 220 18.69 0.24 -0.83
N TYR A 221 18.42 0.35 -2.14
CA TYR A 221 19.48 0.18 -3.12
C TYR A 221 20.51 1.30 -3.00
N PRO A 222 21.83 0.97 -2.96
CA PRO A 222 22.89 1.95 -3.05
C PRO A 222 22.79 2.78 -4.33
N ALA A 223 23.50 3.92 -4.40
CA ALA A 223 23.48 4.81 -5.57
C ALA A 223 23.91 4.13 -6.89
N GLY A 224 24.69 3.05 -6.80
CA GLY A 224 25.10 2.22 -7.95
C GLY A 224 24.09 1.15 -8.37
N GLY A 225 22.93 1.08 -7.74
CA GLY A 225 21.93 0.01 -7.93
C GLY A 225 22.02 -1.07 -6.84
N SER A 226 21.26 -2.14 -7.04
CA SER A 226 21.26 -3.25 -6.07
C SER A 226 22.62 -3.97 -6.03
N ASP A 227 23.14 -4.16 -4.82
CA ASP A 227 24.40 -4.84 -4.55
C ASP A 227 24.15 -6.12 -3.73
N LEU A 228 24.74 -7.22 -4.16
CA LEU A 228 24.48 -8.52 -3.55
C LEU A 228 25.06 -8.65 -2.14
N ASP A 229 26.26 -8.13 -1.90
CA ASP A 229 26.91 -8.28 -0.60
C ASP A 229 26.20 -7.43 0.47
N SER A 230 25.79 -6.21 0.13
CA SER A 230 24.96 -5.38 1.03
C SER A 230 23.55 -5.96 1.23
N LEU A 231 22.95 -6.59 0.22
CA LEU A 231 21.69 -7.33 0.39
C LEU A 231 21.86 -8.52 1.35
N LEU A 232 22.94 -9.29 1.22
CA LEU A 232 23.22 -10.40 2.14
C LEU A 232 23.45 -9.90 3.56
N ALA A 233 24.14 -8.77 3.74
CA ALA A 233 24.30 -8.13 5.05
C ALA A 233 22.93 -7.76 5.66
N PHE A 234 22.05 -7.13 4.88
CA PHE A 234 20.65 -6.85 5.28
C PHE A 234 19.88 -8.13 5.65
N LEU A 235 20.01 -9.19 4.87
CA LEU A 235 19.34 -10.47 5.17
C LEU A 235 19.88 -11.16 6.43
N HIS A 236 21.07 -10.83 6.91
CA HIS A 236 21.63 -11.36 8.15
C HIS A 236 21.52 -10.39 9.33
N ASP A 237 20.95 -9.19 9.14
CA ASP A 237 20.79 -8.21 10.20
C ASP A 237 19.78 -8.69 11.25
N PRO A 238 20.18 -8.80 12.54
CA PRO A 238 19.27 -9.21 13.61
C PRO A 238 18.06 -8.30 13.78
N LYS A 239 18.21 -6.97 13.59
CA LYS A 239 17.10 -6.01 13.67
C LYS A 239 16.01 -6.36 12.64
N GLU A 240 16.41 -6.59 11.40
CA GLU A 240 15.50 -6.92 10.30
C GLU A 240 14.80 -8.28 10.51
N LEU A 241 15.50 -9.23 11.16
CA LEU A 241 14.93 -10.52 11.49
C LEU A 241 13.89 -10.40 12.63
N GLU A 242 14.22 -9.63 13.68
CA GLU A 242 13.30 -9.38 14.80
C GLU A 242 12.03 -8.65 14.33
N GLU A 243 12.18 -7.58 13.54
CA GLU A 243 11.05 -6.82 12.98
C GLU A 243 10.11 -7.73 12.20
N LEU A 244 10.67 -8.54 11.29
CA LEU A 244 9.89 -9.46 10.47
C LEU A 244 9.15 -10.50 11.33
N THR A 245 9.80 -11.04 12.35
CA THR A 245 9.20 -12.03 13.25
C THR A 245 8.01 -11.45 14.03
N MET A 246 8.15 -10.22 14.55
CA MET A 246 7.08 -9.53 15.28
C MET A 246 5.86 -9.28 14.40
N VAL A 247 6.07 -8.84 13.16
CA VAL A 247 4.99 -8.58 12.21
C VAL A 247 4.26 -9.86 11.83
N VAL A 248 5.01 -10.94 11.52
CA VAL A 248 4.42 -12.24 11.17
C VAL A 248 3.62 -12.82 12.33
N ASP A 249 4.12 -12.74 13.57
CA ASP A 249 3.40 -13.22 14.76
C ASP A 249 2.07 -12.50 14.94
N GLU A 250 2.04 -11.18 14.82
CA GLU A 250 0.80 -10.40 14.97
C GLU A 250 -0.20 -10.70 13.84
N GLU A 251 0.25 -10.75 12.60
CA GLU A 251 -0.64 -11.05 11.48
C GLU A 251 -1.08 -12.51 11.47
N LEU A 252 -0.28 -13.44 12.01
CA LEU A 252 -0.71 -14.82 12.22
C LEU A 252 -1.85 -14.92 13.25
N LYS A 253 -1.84 -14.09 14.30
CA LYS A 253 -2.97 -13.97 15.24
C LYS A 253 -4.24 -13.51 14.50
N MET A 254 -4.14 -12.50 13.62
CA MET A 254 -5.26 -12.08 12.78
C MET A 254 -5.72 -13.21 11.86
N MET A 255 -4.79 -13.93 11.21
CA MET A 255 -5.11 -15.08 10.38
C MET A 255 -5.81 -16.19 11.18
N CYS A 256 -5.42 -16.44 12.44
CA CYS A 256 -6.09 -17.40 13.31
C CYS A 256 -7.51 -16.98 13.70
N THR A 257 -7.81 -15.67 13.68
CA THR A 257 -9.16 -15.15 13.95
C THR A 257 -10.10 -15.37 12.76
N VAL A 258 -9.58 -15.23 11.53
CA VAL A 258 -10.40 -15.35 10.32
C VAL A 258 -10.34 -16.75 9.68
N GLY A 259 -9.37 -17.56 10.08
CA GLY A 259 -9.16 -18.90 9.52
C GLY A 259 -9.88 -19.98 10.31
N ASP A 260 -10.68 -20.81 9.65
CA ASP A 260 -11.45 -21.90 10.28
C ASP A 260 -10.56 -22.94 11.00
N LEU A 261 -9.32 -23.12 10.54
CA LEU A 261 -8.33 -24.09 11.05
C LEU A 261 -6.96 -23.45 11.35
N GLY A 262 -6.95 -22.11 11.60
CA GLY A 262 -5.72 -21.35 11.77
C GLY A 262 -5.04 -21.01 10.45
N GLY A 263 -3.74 -20.72 10.50
CA GLY A 263 -2.96 -20.26 9.37
C GLY A 263 -1.67 -21.05 9.14
N GLN A 264 -1.19 -21.06 7.92
CA GLN A 264 0.11 -21.58 7.50
C GLN A 264 1.01 -20.42 7.09
N VAL A 265 2.26 -20.43 7.55
CA VAL A 265 3.29 -19.45 7.17
C VAL A 265 4.15 -20.01 6.05
N LEU A 266 4.28 -19.26 4.97
CA LEU A 266 5.11 -19.61 3.80
C LEU A 266 6.09 -18.45 3.52
N GLY A 267 7.33 -18.78 3.22
CA GLY A 267 8.36 -17.77 2.97
C GLY A 267 9.54 -17.94 3.94
N PRO A 268 10.42 -16.94 4.14
CA PRO A 268 10.36 -15.62 3.48
C PRO A 268 10.72 -15.64 2.00
N ARG A 269 10.37 -14.55 1.31
CA ARG A 269 10.77 -14.26 -0.08
C ARG A 269 11.32 -12.85 -0.17
N LEU A 270 12.18 -12.58 -1.15
CA LEU A 270 12.61 -11.23 -1.48
C LEU A 270 11.61 -10.59 -2.46
N LYS A 271 11.07 -9.42 -2.09
CA LYS A 271 10.20 -8.60 -2.91
C LYS A 271 10.97 -7.40 -3.44
N GLU A 272 11.42 -7.49 -4.68
CA GLU A 272 12.16 -6.44 -5.36
C GLU A 272 11.22 -5.37 -5.94
N MET A 273 11.51 -4.09 -5.67
CA MET A 273 10.81 -2.93 -6.19
C MET A 273 11.77 -2.04 -7.01
N ALA A 274 11.30 -0.88 -7.49
CA ALA A 274 12.10 0.01 -8.33
C ALA A 274 13.35 0.58 -7.61
N HIS A 275 13.23 0.92 -6.31
CA HIS A 275 14.25 1.65 -5.56
C HIS A 275 14.72 0.96 -4.28
N LEU A 276 14.08 -0.17 -3.93
CA LEU A 276 14.34 -0.89 -2.70
C LEU A 276 13.85 -2.35 -2.83
N ALA A 277 14.17 -3.19 -1.83
CA ALA A 277 13.56 -4.50 -1.67
C ALA A 277 13.07 -4.71 -0.24
N HIS A 278 12.06 -5.57 -0.09
CA HIS A 278 11.54 -6.01 1.20
C HIS A 278 11.66 -7.52 1.34
N THR A 279 11.59 -8.03 2.56
CA THR A 279 11.26 -9.44 2.82
C THR A 279 9.76 -9.59 2.96
N GLU A 280 9.20 -10.67 2.41
CA GLU A 280 7.75 -10.95 2.38
C GLU A 280 7.47 -12.36 2.88
N TYR A 281 6.45 -12.51 3.72
CA TYR A 281 5.85 -13.80 4.01
C TYR A 281 4.46 -13.90 3.37
N GLU A 282 3.98 -15.12 3.20
CA GLU A 282 2.58 -15.39 2.87
C GLU A 282 1.95 -16.17 4.03
N LEU A 283 0.91 -15.60 4.62
CA LEU A 283 0.05 -16.27 5.57
C LEU A 283 -1.17 -16.79 4.82
N ARG A 284 -1.47 -18.06 4.95
CA ARG A 284 -2.57 -18.69 4.21
C ARG A 284 -3.45 -19.50 5.14
N GLY A 285 -4.78 -19.31 5.02
CA GLY A 285 -5.79 -20.05 5.77
C GLY A 285 -7.00 -20.41 4.93
N ARG A 286 -7.92 -21.16 5.53
CA ARG A 286 -9.25 -21.40 4.98
C ARG A 286 -10.25 -20.60 5.81
N THR A 287 -11.25 -20.01 5.15
CA THR A 287 -12.28 -19.22 5.84
C THR A 287 -13.65 -19.45 5.23
N SER A 288 -14.65 -19.52 6.10
CA SER A 288 -16.08 -19.51 5.76
C SER A 288 -16.74 -18.16 6.00
N LEU A 289 -15.98 -17.18 6.54
CA LEU A 289 -16.49 -15.86 6.89
C LEU A 289 -16.87 -15.03 5.66
N ASP A 290 -17.84 -14.13 5.84
CA ASP A 290 -18.15 -13.05 4.90
C ASP A 290 -16.94 -12.11 4.74
N VAL A 291 -16.73 -11.57 3.54
CA VAL A 291 -15.59 -10.71 3.23
C VAL A 291 -15.53 -9.45 4.11
N ARG A 292 -16.65 -8.95 4.62
CA ARG A 292 -16.72 -7.79 5.53
C ARG A 292 -16.17 -8.15 6.91
N GLU A 293 -16.45 -9.36 7.39
CA GLU A 293 -15.90 -9.90 8.62
C GLU A 293 -14.38 -10.10 8.50
N VAL A 294 -13.94 -10.69 7.37
CA VAL A 294 -12.51 -10.85 7.09
C VAL A 294 -11.80 -9.49 7.07
N LEU A 295 -12.37 -8.48 6.38
CA LEU A 295 -11.82 -7.13 6.39
C LEU A 295 -11.73 -6.57 7.80
N LYS A 296 -12.80 -6.67 8.59
CA LYS A 296 -12.86 -6.14 9.96
C LYS A 296 -11.80 -6.76 10.85
N GLU A 297 -11.70 -8.08 10.88
CA GLU A 297 -10.81 -8.79 11.79
C GLU A 297 -9.32 -8.70 11.40
N THR A 298 -9.02 -8.35 10.14
CA THR A 298 -7.66 -8.12 9.65
C THR A 298 -7.23 -6.64 9.64
N MET A 299 -8.08 -5.69 10.07
CA MET A 299 -7.76 -4.26 10.18
C MET A 299 -6.87 -3.98 11.40
N PHE A 300 -5.80 -3.21 11.31
CA PHE A 300 -4.99 -3.04 10.12
C PHE A 300 -3.66 -3.71 10.35
N ALA A 301 -2.97 -4.04 9.28
CA ALA A 301 -1.73 -4.83 9.32
C ALA A 301 -0.70 -4.28 10.31
N ALA A 302 0.00 -5.17 10.99
CA ALA A 302 1.06 -4.82 11.94
C ALA A 302 2.21 -4.05 11.28
N THR A 303 2.41 -4.26 9.98
CA THR A 303 3.40 -3.56 9.15
C THR A 303 3.17 -2.05 9.04
N VAL A 304 1.95 -1.58 9.31
CA VAL A 304 1.58 -0.15 9.24
C VAL A 304 1.02 0.40 10.56
N THR A 305 0.87 -0.45 11.56
CA THR A 305 0.41 -0.06 12.90
C THR A 305 1.44 -0.37 13.98
N GLY A 306 1.80 -1.62 14.13
CA GLY A 306 2.70 -2.14 15.16
C GLY A 306 2.10 -3.33 15.90
N SER A 307 2.84 -3.87 16.86
CA SER A 307 2.49 -5.06 17.62
C SER A 307 2.68 -4.85 19.15
N PRO A 308 1.70 -5.18 19.99
CA PRO A 308 0.32 -5.60 19.67
C PRO A 308 -0.50 -4.45 19.06
N VAL A 309 -1.39 -4.74 18.11
CA VAL A 309 -2.15 -3.71 17.37
C VAL A 309 -2.96 -2.82 18.32
N GLN A 310 -3.56 -3.34 19.36
CA GLN A 310 -4.33 -2.56 20.34
C GLN A 310 -3.46 -1.49 21.03
N ASN A 311 -2.24 -1.82 21.43
CA ASN A 311 -1.32 -0.87 22.04
C ASN A 311 -0.79 0.11 20.98
N ALA A 312 -0.45 -0.40 19.81
CA ALA A 312 0.03 0.40 18.70
C ALA A 312 -0.94 1.53 18.34
N THR A 313 -2.25 1.26 18.30
CA THR A 313 -3.25 2.30 18.00
C THR A 313 -3.29 3.41 19.05
N ARG A 314 -3.06 3.10 20.33
CA ARG A 314 -2.95 4.09 21.41
C ARG A 314 -1.68 4.94 21.26
N VAL A 315 -0.54 4.31 20.96
CA VAL A 315 0.73 5.00 20.75
C VAL A 315 0.64 5.90 19.52
N ILE A 316 0.12 5.41 18.40
CA ILE A 316 -0.15 6.21 17.19
C ILE A 316 -0.98 7.45 17.53
N LYS A 317 -2.07 7.29 18.27
CA LYS A 317 -2.93 8.40 18.67
C LYS A 317 -2.23 9.41 19.59
N ARG A 318 -1.26 8.97 20.39
CA ARG A 318 -0.48 9.82 21.30
C ARG A 318 0.56 10.66 20.57
N TYR A 319 1.25 10.09 19.57
CA TYR A 319 2.40 10.71 18.91
C TYR A 319 2.08 11.38 17.56
N GLU A 320 0.94 11.06 16.95
CA GLU A 320 0.52 11.69 15.71
C GLU A 320 -0.48 12.83 15.97
N HIS A 321 -0.29 13.98 15.32
CA HIS A 321 -1.09 15.20 15.56
C HIS A 321 -2.50 15.16 14.93
N GLY A 322 -2.89 14.06 14.28
CA GLY A 322 -4.20 13.95 13.63
C GLY A 322 -4.46 12.61 12.99
N GLY A 323 -5.61 12.49 12.36
CA GLY A 323 -6.03 11.26 11.73
C GLY A 323 -5.23 10.90 10.48
N ARG A 324 -5.23 9.62 10.17
CA ARG A 324 -4.47 9.03 9.07
C ARG A 324 -5.18 9.07 7.72
N GLY A 325 -6.46 9.50 7.68
CA GLY A 325 -7.25 9.41 6.48
C GLY A 325 -7.33 7.98 5.96
N TYR A 326 -7.01 7.80 4.68
CA TYR A 326 -6.91 6.46 4.09
C TYR A 326 -5.52 5.81 4.25
N TYR A 327 -4.49 6.55 4.66
CA TYR A 327 -3.17 5.97 4.93
C TYR A 327 -3.24 4.91 6.02
N SER A 328 -2.55 3.78 5.82
CA SER A 328 -2.65 2.57 6.66
C SER A 328 -4.03 1.91 6.69
N GLY A 329 -5.00 2.48 5.98
CA GLY A 329 -6.26 1.85 5.67
C GLY A 329 -6.13 0.89 4.49
N ALA A 330 -7.24 0.56 3.85
CA ALA A 330 -7.25 -0.39 2.75
C ALA A 330 -8.16 0.05 1.60
N LEU A 331 -7.80 -0.34 0.38
CA LEU A 331 -8.77 -0.48 -0.70
C LEU A 331 -9.28 -1.92 -0.69
N ALA A 332 -10.57 -2.12 -0.89
CA ALA A 332 -11.13 -3.47 -0.90
C ALA A 332 -12.00 -3.69 -2.13
N LEU A 333 -11.47 -4.40 -3.11
CA LEU A 333 -12.20 -4.82 -4.29
C LEU A 333 -12.96 -6.10 -3.98
N ILE A 334 -14.28 -5.99 -3.93
CA ILE A 334 -15.18 -7.07 -3.59
C ILE A 334 -15.96 -7.46 -4.84
N GLY A 335 -16.10 -8.75 -5.06
CA GLY A 335 -16.85 -9.29 -6.19
C GLY A 335 -17.27 -10.74 -5.98
N ARG A 336 -17.69 -11.35 -7.07
CA ARG A 336 -18.13 -12.75 -7.07
C ARG A 336 -17.43 -13.54 -8.15
N GLY A 337 -16.99 -14.74 -7.79
CA GLY A 337 -16.46 -15.71 -8.75
C GLY A 337 -17.55 -16.32 -9.62
N ALA A 338 -17.16 -17.11 -10.62
CA ALA A 338 -18.09 -17.80 -11.51
C ALA A 338 -19.09 -18.73 -10.78
N SER A 339 -18.70 -19.27 -9.62
CA SER A 339 -19.55 -20.09 -8.74
C SER A 339 -20.41 -19.29 -7.77
N GLY A 340 -20.39 -17.95 -7.82
CA GLY A 340 -21.13 -17.08 -6.91
C GLY A 340 -20.47 -16.85 -5.54
N GLY A 341 -19.33 -17.51 -5.27
CA GLY A 341 -18.58 -17.29 -4.03
C GLY A 341 -17.97 -15.89 -3.99
N GLN A 342 -17.99 -15.29 -2.81
CA GLN A 342 -17.39 -13.98 -2.56
C GLN A 342 -15.89 -13.99 -2.87
N GLN A 343 -15.41 -12.87 -3.40
CA GLN A 343 -14.01 -12.61 -3.65
C GLN A 343 -13.64 -11.25 -3.04
N LEU A 344 -12.46 -11.18 -2.45
CA LEU A 344 -11.86 -9.97 -1.89
C LEU A 344 -10.43 -9.88 -2.37
N ASP A 345 -10.03 -8.70 -2.81
CA ASP A 345 -8.66 -8.36 -3.16
C ASP A 345 -8.36 -6.96 -2.60
N SER A 346 -7.48 -6.89 -1.61
CA SER A 346 -7.28 -5.67 -0.81
C SER A 346 -5.79 -5.38 -0.62
N PRO A 347 -5.27 -4.26 -1.15
CA PRO A 347 -3.97 -3.70 -0.77
C PRO A 347 -4.10 -2.82 0.46
N ILE A 348 -3.00 -2.67 1.21
CA ILE A 348 -2.87 -1.60 2.19
C ILE A 348 -2.72 -0.27 1.45
N CYS A 349 -3.40 0.77 1.91
CA CYS A 349 -3.30 2.11 1.33
C CYS A 349 -2.03 2.82 1.85
N ILE A 350 -0.90 2.52 1.21
CA ILE A 350 0.41 3.14 1.39
C ILE A 350 1.01 3.51 0.04
N ARG A 351 2.07 4.31 0.03
CA ARG A 351 2.70 4.79 -1.21
C ARG A 351 1.67 5.46 -2.13
N THR A 352 0.83 6.31 -1.53
CA THR A 352 -0.35 6.89 -2.14
C THR A 352 -0.35 8.41 -1.94
N ALA A 353 -0.63 9.13 -3.02
CA ALA A 353 -1.00 10.54 -2.99
C ALA A 353 -2.52 10.63 -2.81
N ASP A 354 -2.94 11.41 -1.83
CA ASP A 354 -4.33 11.72 -1.49
C ASP A 354 -4.58 13.17 -1.87
N VAL A 355 -5.44 13.40 -2.87
CA VAL A 355 -5.66 14.72 -3.49
C VAL A 355 -7.11 15.15 -3.31
N ASP A 356 -7.31 16.37 -2.85
CA ASP A 356 -8.58 17.07 -2.96
C ASP A 356 -8.72 17.65 -4.37
N PRO A 357 -9.63 17.15 -5.21
CA PRO A 357 -9.76 17.62 -6.61
C PRO A 357 -10.26 19.06 -6.73
N ALA A 358 -10.91 19.61 -5.71
CA ALA A 358 -11.44 20.97 -5.74
C ALA A 358 -10.36 22.03 -5.49
N THR A 359 -9.39 21.72 -4.62
CA THR A 359 -8.33 22.66 -4.21
C THR A 359 -6.97 22.33 -4.82
N GLY A 360 -6.76 21.08 -5.24
CA GLY A 360 -5.45 20.55 -5.63
C GLY A 360 -4.53 20.27 -4.44
N GLU A 361 -5.00 20.41 -3.20
CA GLU A 361 -4.24 20.02 -2.03
C GLU A 361 -3.90 18.54 -2.05
N LEU A 362 -2.64 18.24 -1.80
CA LEU A 362 -2.08 16.89 -1.89
C LEU A 362 -1.38 16.53 -0.59
N VAL A 363 -1.63 15.32 -0.13
CA VAL A 363 -0.92 14.74 1.00
C VAL A 363 -0.36 13.37 0.62
N VAL A 364 0.94 13.16 0.88
CA VAL A 364 1.59 11.84 0.80
C VAL A 364 2.04 11.47 2.20
N ARG A 365 1.40 10.46 2.78
CA ARG A 365 1.69 9.99 4.15
C ARG A 365 2.68 8.84 4.10
N VAL A 366 3.68 8.89 4.96
CA VAL A 366 4.72 7.87 5.09
C VAL A 366 5.07 7.65 6.56
N GLY A 367 5.47 6.43 6.91
CA GLY A 367 5.90 6.10 8.27
C GLY A 367 7.05 5.12 8.27
N ALA A 368 7.82 5.11 9.36
CA ALA A 368 8.85 4.13 9.63
C ALA A 368 8.41 3.18 10.77
N THR A 369 8.88 1.95 10.73
CA THR A 369 8.63 0.94 11.75
C THR A 369 9.70 1.05 12.84
N LEU A 370 9.30 1.52 14.00
CA LEU A 370 10.18 1.74 15.15
C LEU A 370 10.26 0.48 15.99
N VAL A 371 11.48 -0.01 16.21
CA VAL A 371 11.81 -1.13 17.10
C VAL A 371 12.85 -0.70 18.13
N ARG A 372 13.14 -1.54 19.12
CA ARG A 372 14.09 -1.23 20.21
C ARG A 372 15.46 -0.75 19.72
N HIS A 373 15.93 -1.25 18.60
CA HIS A 373 17.26 -0.93 18.04
C HIS A 373 17.21 0.03 16.86
N SER A 374 16.08 0.71 16.63
CA SER A 374 15.97 1.71 15.58
C SER A 374 16.87 2.90 15.85
N ASP A 375 17.60 3.35 14.82
CA ASP A 375 18.35 4.60 14.83
C ASP A 375 17.46 5.74 14.32
N PRO A 376 17.27 6.82 15.06
CA PRO A 376 16.32 7.89 14.70
C PRO A 376 16.55 8.49 13.33
N TYR A 377 17.80 8.73 12.92
CA TYR A 377 18.08 9.32 11.61
C TYR A 377 17.98 8.32 10.47
N SER A 378 18.21 7.02 10.75
CA SER A 378 17.93 5.94 9.79
C SER A 378 16.44 5.86 9.49
N GLU A 379 15.58 6.02 10.52
CA GLU A 379 14.12 6.00 10.35
C GLU A 379 13.62 7.26 9.60
N VAL A 380 14.23 8.43 9.84
CA VAL A 380 14.01 9.63 9.02
C VAL A 380 14.33 9.33 7.55
N ALA A 381 15.50 8.76 7.26
CA ALA A 381 15.90 8.42 5.89
C ALA A 381 14.97 7.37 5.25
N GLU A 382 14.39 6.48 6.05
CA GLU A 382 13.41 5.50 5.57
C GLU A 382 12.11 6.17 5.12
N THR A 383 11.62 7.19 5.84
CA THR A 383 10.43 7.95 5.40
C THR A 383 10.66 8.65 4.07
N HIS A 384 11.84 9.25 3.86
CA HIS A 384 12.21 9.84 2.55
C HIS A 384 12.24 8.79 1.44
N ALA A 385 12.84 7.62 1.68
CA ALA A 385 12.91 6.53 0.71
C ALA A 385 11.52 5.98 0.35
N LYS A 386 10.65 5.82 1.35
CA LYS A 386 9.27 5.36 1.15
C LYS A 386 8.40 6.37 0.40
N ALA A 387 8.67 7.67 0.51
CA ALA A 387 7.97 8.70 -0.25
C ALA A 387 8.46 8.82 -1.69
N ALA A 388 9.72 8.47 -1.98
CA ALA A 388 10.43 8.84 -3.20
C ALA A 388 9.71 8.50 -4.51
N GLY A 389 9.11 7.30 -4.62
CA GLY A 389 8.41 6.88 -5.84
C GLY A 389 7.19 7.76 -6.15
N VAL A 390 6.35 8.02 -5.16
CA VAL A 390 5.18 8.89 -5.32
C VAL A 390 5.60 10.34 -5.54
N LEU A 391 6.61 10.82 -4.81
CA LEU A 391 7.13 12.18 -4.97
C LEU A 391 7.72 12.39 -6.37
N ALA A 392 8.43 11.41 -6.91
CA ALA A 392 8.92 11.46 -8.29
C ALA A 392 7.76 11.54 -9.30
N ALA A 393 6.70 10.75 -9.10
CA ALA A 393 5.54 10.76 -9.99
C ALA A 393 4.82 12.12 -9.99
N ILE A 394 4.70 12.79 -8.84
CA ILE A 394 4.11 14.14 -8.75
C ILE A 394 5.07 15.26 -9.19
N GLY A 395 6.34 14.95 -9.47
CA GLY A 395 7.34 15.93 -9.87
C GLY A 395 7.99 16.69 -8.70
N ALA A 396 7.81 16.24 -7.46
CA ALA A 396 8.53 16.74 -6.31
C ALA A 396 9.97 16.22 -6.36
N ARG A 397 10.96 17.13 -6.30
CA ARG A 397 12.34 16.71 -6.08
C ARG A 397 12.48 16.36 -4.59
N PRO A 398 13.05 15.18 -4.24
CA PRO A 398 13.41 14.91 -2.87
C PRO A 398 14.36 16.05 -2.41
N GLY A 399 14.02 16.71 -1.30
CA GLY A 399 14.96 17.65 -0.68
C GLY A 399 16.25 16.90 -0.35
N PRO A 400 17.42 17.56 -0.36
CA PRO A 400 18.68 16.92 0.01
C PRO A 400 18.55 16.42 1.44
N ALA A 401 18.56 15.10 1.63
CA ALA A 401 18.82 14.54 2.93
C ALA A 401 20.15 15.12 3.40
N ARG A 402 20.18 15.80 4.55
CA ARG A 402 21.42 16.24 5.19
C ARG A 402 22.17 15.01 5.70
N SER A 403 22.76 14.26 4.77
CA SER A 403 23.83 13.33 5.08
C SER A 403 25.13 14.04 4.78
N GLY A 404 26.04 14.10 5.73
CA GLY A 404 27.42 14.44 5.51
C GLY A 404 28.03 13.44 4.57
N GLY A 405 28.00 13.71 3.28
CA GLY A 405 28.62 12.89 2.24
C GLY A 405 28.10 13.36 0.88
N THR A 406 28.98 13.96 0.09
CA THR A 406 28.75 14.38 -1.28
C THR A 406 28.41 13.16 -2.17
N VAL A 407 27.27 13.18 -2.86
CA VAL A 407 26.95 12.25 -3.93
C VAL A 407 26.57 13.03 -5.18
N ASP A 408 27.44 12.92 -6.18
CA ASP A 408 27.23 13.41 -7.55
C ASP A 408 26.11 12.60 -8.25
N GLY A 409 25.21 13.31 -8.92
CA GLY A 409 24.13 12.73 -9.68
C GLY A 409 24.62 12.15 -11.02
N GLY A 410 24.38 10.88 -11.24
CA GLY A 410 24.56 10.20 -12.52
C GLY A 410 23.36 9.33 -12.86
N GLY A 411 22.49 9.80 -13.76
CA GLY A 411 21.42 8.99 -14.35
C GLY A 411 21.99 7.95 -15.29
N GLY A 412 21.76 6.68 -15.03
CA GLY A 412 22.10 5.57 -15.90
C GLY A 412 20.89 4.68 -16.17
N ALA A 413 20.37 4.78 -17.40
CA ALA A 413 19.41 3.80 -17.92
C ALA A 413 20.15 2.50 -18.21
N ALA A 414 19.80 1.42 -17.54
CA ALA A 414 20.28 0.07 -17.86
C ALA A 414 19.13 -0.76 -18.43
N GLY A 415 19.11 -0.82 -19.78
CA GLY A 415 18.44 -1.90 -20.49
C GLY A 415 19.38 -3.11 -20.55
N GLY A 416 18.89 -4.28 -20.16
CA GLY A 416 19.60 -5.54 -20.26
C GLY A 416 19.11 -6.45 -19.14
N GLY A 417 18.60 -7.65 -19.48
CA GLY A 417 18.00 -8.62 -18.55
C GLY A 417 18.88 -8.96 -17.36
N ALA A 418 18.89 -8.09 -16.38
CA ALA A 418 19.56 -8.29 -15.11
C ALA A 418 18.85 -9.43 -14.38
N ARG A 419 19.62 -10.46 -14.03
CA ARG A 419 19.21 -11.57 -13.18
C ARG A 419 18.64 -10.98 -11.88
N ARG A 420 17.41 -11.39 -11.50
CA ARG A 420 16.83 -10.95 -10.23
C ARG A 420 17.73 -11.38 -9.09
N LEU A 421 17.91 -10.51 -8.10
CA LEU A 421 18.66 -10.86 -6.88
C LEU A 421 17.99 -12.03 -6.15
N ALA A 422 16.67 -12.10 -6.17
CA ALA A 422 15.91 -13.21 -5.63
C ALA A 422 16.27 -14.58 -6.23
N ASP A 423 16.85 -14.64 -7.45
CA ASP A 423 17.24 -15.89 -8.11
C ASP A 423 18.69 -16.30 -7.78
N ASP A 424 19.45 -15.49 -7.01
CA ASP A 424 20.81 -15.84 -6.58
C ASP A 424 20.76 -16.89 -5.46
N HIS A 425 21.57 -17.94 -5.60
CA HIS A 425 21.59 -19.07 -4.66
C HIS A 425 21.99 -18.66 -3.22
N ARG A 426 22.83 -17.63 -3.05
CA ARG A 426 23.22 -17.10 -1.73
C ARG A 426 22.06 -16.37 -1.06
N VAL A 427 21.28 -15.64 -1.84
CA VAL A 427 20.04 -14.98 -1.35
C VAL A 427 19.04 -16.04 -0.94
N GLN A 428 18.83 -17.08 -1.75
CA GLN A 428 17.93 -18.20 -1.38
C GLN A 428 18.40 -18.90 -0.11
N ALA A 429 19.71 -19.17 0.04
CA ALA A 429 20.26 -19.78 1.25
C ALA A 429 20.05 -18.91 2.50
N ALA A 430 20.20 -17.58 2.40
CA ALA A 430 19.93 -16.64 3.49
C ALA A 430 18.44 -16.60 3.87
N LEU A 431 17.53 -16.65 2.89
CA LEU A 431 16.09 -16.73 3.12
C LEU A 431 15.69 -18.07 3.76
N ASP A 432 16.28 -19.19 3.34
CA ASP A 432 16.02 -20.50 3.95
C ASP A 432 16.54 -20.59 5.39
N ALA A 433 17.67 -19.95 5.70
CA ALA A 433 18.17 -19.84 7.07
C ALA A 433 17.19 -19.05 7.98
N ARG A 434 16.60 -17.96 7.46
CA ARG A 434 15.55 -17.21 8.18
C ARG A 434 14.29 -18.06 8.42
N ARG A 435 13.89 -18.89 7.46
CA ARG A 435 12.77 -19.82 7.62
C ARG A 435 13.03 -20.82 8.75
N ALA A 436 14.23 -21.37 8.84
CA ALA A 436 14.58 -22.32 9.88
C ALA A 436 14.55 -21.71 11.29
N GLY A 437 14.82 -20.41 11.43
CA GLY A 437 14.74 -19.69 12.70
C GLY A 437 13.31 -19.40 13.18
N LEU A 438 12.29 -19.57 12.33
CA LEU A 438 10.86 -19.43 12.67
C LEU A 438 10.17 -20.78 12.92
N ALA A 439 10.88 -21.90 12.74
CA ALA A 439 10.32 -23.20 13.09
C ALA A 439 10.20 -23.32 14.62
N PRO A 440 9.06 -23.82 15.15
CA PRO A 440 8.82 -23.98 16.59
C PRO A 440 9.78 -25.00 17.22
#